data_e4c2653dafacb4721ac80c17e5c6c4fa
#
_entry.id   e4c2653dafacb4721ac80c17e5c6c4fa
#
_cell.length_a   1.000
_cell.length_b   1.000
_cell.length_c   1.000
_cell.angle_alpha   90.00
_cell.angle_beta   90.00
_cell.angle_gamma   90.00
#
_symmetry.space_group_name_H-M   'P 1'
#
loop_
_entity.id
_entity.type
_entity.pdbx_description
1 polymer ?
#
loop_
_entity_poly.entity_id
_entity_poly.type
_entity_poly.pdbx_seq_one_letter_code
_entity_poly.pdbx_strand_id
1 'polypeptide(L)'
;MVSVEGVRMLELRPSCECCDIDLPPSATNAMICTFECTFCRDCVENRLKGVCPNCGGNFAPRPVRPPGKLVNKPPSTRRVFNPAGCGR
;
A
#
# COMPACT_ATOMS: atom_id res chain seq x y z
N MET A 1 3.20 -19.77 19.26
CA MET A 1 2.82 -19.47 18.81
C MET A 1 2.41 -18.96 18.25
N VAL A 2 2.41 -18.55 18.11
CA VAL A 2 2.04 -17.89 17.67
C VAL A 2 1.31 -17.58 17.17
N SER A 3 0.98 -17.70 17.19
CA SER A 3 0.12 -17.50 16.86
C SER A 3 -0.71 -16.62 16.39
N VAL A 4 -1.31 -16.21 17.03
CA VAL A 4 -2.23 -15.22 16.60
C VAL A 4 -1.65 -14.24 15.68
N GLU A 5 -0.40 -14.10 15.74
CA GLU A 5 0.30 -13.22 14.83
C GLU A 5 0.09 -13.64 13.40
N GLY A 6 -0.18 -14.89 13.20
CA GLY A 6 -0.41 -15.39 11.86
C GLY A 6 -1.68 -14.87 11.23
N VAL A 7 -2.55 -14.23 12.02
CA VAL A 7 -3.79 -13.70 11.47
C VAL A 7 -3.71 -12.24 11.11
N ARG A 8 -2.53 -11.67 11.13
CA ARG A 8 -2.37 -10.30 10.68
C ARG A 8 -2.81 -10.17 9.24
N MET A 9 -3.54 -9.11 8.98
CA MET A 9 -4.06 -8.86 7.65
C MET A 9 -3.28 -7.77 6.95
N LEU A 10 -3.40 -7.79 5.62
CA LEU A 10 -2.85 -6.73 4.79
C LEU A 10 -3.36 -5.38 5.28
N GLU A 11 -2.45 -4.45 5.47
CA GLU A 11 -2.80 -3.09 5.82
C GLU A 11 -3.22 -2.35 4.56
N LEU A 12 -4.47 -1.88 4.53
CA LEU A 12 -4.97 -1.10 3.40
C LEU A 12 -4.73 0.37 3.70
N ARG A 13 -3.55 0.85 3.37
CA ARG A 13 -3.17 2.24 3.63
C ARG A 13 -3.95 3.18 2.72
N PRO A 14 -4.35 4.35 3.23
CA PRO A 14 -5.30 5.19 2.51
C PRO A 14 -4.70 6.07 1.43
N SER A 15 -3.38 6.07 1.26
CA SER A 15 -2.75 7.02 0.34
C SER A 15 -1.44 6.50 -0.20
N CYS A 16 -1.01 7.11 -1.31
CA CYS A 16 0.30 6.86 -1.90
C CYS A 16 1.37 7.56 -1.08
N GLU A 17 2.45 6.85 -0.73
CA GLU A 17 3.54 7.45 0.06
C GLU A 17 4.29 8.51 -0.71
N CYS A 18 4.20 8.49 -2.02
CA CYS A 18 4.98 9.36 -2.90
C CYS A 18 4.25 10.66 -3.22
N CYS A 19 3.00 10.58 -3.64
CA CYS A 19 2.25 11.76 -4.09
C CYS A 19 1.03 12.05 -3.22
N ASP A 20 0.76 11.21 -2.24
CA ASP A 20 -0.32 11.37 -1.26
C ASP A 20 -1.73 11.32 -1.87
N ILE A 21 -1.86 10.81 -3.09
CA ILE A 21 -3.18 10.62 -3.67
C ILE A 21 -3.94 9.58 -2.85
N ASP A 22 -5.24 9.78 -2.71
CA ASP A 22 -6.07 8.83 -1.97
C ASP A 22 -6.13 7.49 -2.68
N LEU A 23 -5.97 6.41 -1.92
CA LEU A 23 -6.06 5.04 -2.42
C LEU A 23 -7.05 4.29 -1.53
N PRO A 24 -8.35 4.48 -1.78
CA PRO A 24 -9.36 3.78 -0.97
C PRO A 24 -9.24 2.27 -1.13
N PRO A 25 -9.90 1.48 -0.28
CA PRO A 25 -9.78 0.01 -0.34
C PRO A 25 -10.17 -0.57 -1.69
N SER A 26 -11.02 0.12 -2.45
CA SER A 26 -11.45 -0.34 -3.76
C SER A 26 -10.55 0.14 -4.90
N ALA A 27 -9.48 0.87 -4.60
CA ALA A 27 -8.62 1.43 -5.64
C ALA A 27 -7.99 0.31 -6.46
N THR A 28 -8.03 0.45 -7.78
CA THR A 28 -7.44 -0.51 -8.69
C THR A 28 -6.02 -0.13 -9.08
N ASN A 29 -5.58 1.06 -8.69
CA ASN A 29 -4.26 1.57 -9.01
C ASN A 29 -3.31 1.56 -7.79
N ALA A 30 -3.66 0.87 -6.72
CA ALA A 30 -2.79 0.76 -5.57
C ALA A 30 -1.82 -0.40 -5.77
N MET A 31 -0.55 -0.14 -5.49
CA MET A 31 0.51 -1.15 -5.59
C MET A 31 1.19 -1.28 -4.24
N ILE A 32 1.65 -2.47 -3.90
CA ILE A 32 2.30 -2.72 -2.61
C ILE A 32 3.56 -3.55 -2.82
N CYS A 33 4.52 -3.36 -1.92
CA CYS A 33 5.69 -4.21 -1.82
C CYS A 33 5.42 -5.30 -0.77
N THR A 34 6.44 -6.12 -0.45
CA THR A 34 6.24 -7.19 0.53
C THR A 34 6.09 -6.68 1.96
N PHE A 35 6.43 -5.44 2.22
CA PHE A 35 6.23 -4.81 3.53
C PHE A 35 5.00 -3.91 3.52
N GLU A 36 4.16 -4.02 2.47
CA GLU A 36 2.91 -3.27 2.34
C GLU A 36 3.10 -1.77 2.20
N CYS A 37 4.29 -1.32 1.85
CA CYS A 37 4.48 0.07 1.44
C CYS A 37 3.59 0.31 0.23
N THR A 38 2.80 1.37 0.26
CA THR A 38 1.71 1.58 -0.70
C THR A 38 1.99 2.79 -1.57
N PHE A 39 1.86 2.58 -2.88
CA PHE A 39 2.09 3.63 -3.87
C PHE A 39 1.06 3.49 -4.98
N CYS A 40 0.74 4.58 -5.65
CA CYS A 40 -0.11 4.47 -6.84
C CYS A 40 0.71 3.96 -8.02
N ARG A 41 0.01 3.36 -8.98
CA ARG A 41 0.69 2.76 -10.14
C ARG A 41 1.53 3.78 -10.90
N ASP A 42 1.03 5.01 -11.03
CA ASP A 42 1.76 6.08 -11.70
C ASP A 42 3.13 6.32 -11.07
N CYS A 43 3.18 6.42 -9.75
CA CYS A 43 4.44 6.63 -9.06
C CYS A 43 5.35 5.42 -9.21
N VAL A 44 4.80 4.22 -9.13
CA VAL A 44 5.59 3.00 -9.27
C VAL A 44 6.25 2.95 -10.65
N GLU A 45 5.51 3.30 -11.69
CA GLU A 45 6.02 3.20 -13.06
C GLU A 45 6.95 4.36 -13.42
N ASN A 46 6.61 5.57 -13.02
CA ASN A 46 7.28 6.76 -13.52
C ASN A 46 8.33 7.31 -12.57
N ARG A 47 8.16 7.14 -11.27
CA ARG A 47 9.10 7.68 -10.29
C ARG A 47 9.99 6.61 -9.67
N LEU A 48 9.40 5.47 -9.33
CA LEU A 48 10.10 4.41 -8.61
C LEU A 48 10.70 3.37 -9.54
N LYS A 49 10.25 3.34 -10.79
CA LYS A 49 10.73 2.39 -11.79
C LYS A 49 10.60 0.95 -11.32
N GLY A 50 9.55 0.66 -10.58
CA GLY A 50 9.27 -0.69 -10.12
C GLY A 50 10.03 -1.12 -8.88
N VAL A 51 10.78 -0.22 -8.24
CA VAL A 51 11.59 -0.56 -7.07
C VAL A 51 11.09 0.22 -5.85
N CYS A 52 10.79 -0.48 -4.78
CA CYS A 52 10.33 0.16 -3.55
C CYS A 52 11.48 0.94 -2.91
N PRO A 53 11.31 2.24 -2.63
CA PRO A 53 12.39 3.03 -2.04
C PRO A 53 12.68 2.67 -0.59
N ASN A 54 11.76 1.96 0.07
CA ASN A 54 11.93 1.61 1.48
C ASN A 54 12.59 0.26 1.67
N CYS A 55 12.24 -0.73 0.85
CA CYS A 55 12.75 -2.09 1.05
C CYS A 55 13.57 -2.62 -0.13
N GLY A 56 13.54 -1.93 -1.27
CA GLY A 56 14.31 -2.36 -2.43
C GLY A 56 13.66 -3.46 -3.25
N GLY A 57 12.49 -3.94 -2.84
CA GLY A 57 11.79 -4.99 -3.58
C GLY A 57 10.92 -4.43 -4.69
N ASN A 58 10.21 -5.33 -5.35
CA ASN A 58 9.30 -4.95 -6.42
C ASN A 58 7.89 -4.78 -5.89
N PHE A 59 6.94 -4.54 -6.80
CA PHE A 59 5.56 -4.27 -6.45
C PHE A 59 4.61 -5.26 -7.11
N ALA A 60 3.42 -5.38 -6.51
CA ALA A 60 2.31 -6.09 -7.11
C ALA A 60 1.03 -5.29 -6.85
N PRO A 61 -0.02 -5.49 -7.66
CA PRO A 61 -1.29 -4.84 -7.41
C PRO A 61 -1.84 -5.22 -6.04
N ARG A 62 -2.36 -4.24 -5.32
CA ARG A 62 -2.93 -4.49 -4.01
C ARG A 62 -4.30 -5.14 -4.16
N PRO A 63 -4.56 -6.27 -3.48
CA PRO A 63 -5.87 -6.90 -3.52
C PRO A 63 -6.94 -5.98 -2.96
N VAL A 64 -8.15 -6.12 -3.49
CA VAL A 64 -9.30 -5.34 -3.05
C VAL A 64 -10.07 -6.14 -2.01
N ARG A 65 -10.27 -5.55 -0.83
CA ARG A 65 -11.05 -6.22 0.21
C ARG A 65 -12.53 -6.04 -0.09
N PRO A 66 -13.34 -7.11 -0.09
CA PRO A 66 -14.76 -6.98 -0.39
C PRO A 66 -15.45 -6.01 0.57
N PRO A 67 -16.42 -5.22 0.07
CA PRO A 67 -17.09 -4.24 0.94
C PRO A 67 -17.70 -4.84 2.19
N GLY A 68 -18.25 -6.06 2.11
CA GLY A 68 -18.84 -6.70 3.28
C GLY A 68 -17.84 -7.00 4.37
N LYS A 69 -16.55 -7.12 4.02
CA LYS A 69 -15.51 -7.38 5.01
C LYS A 69 -14.98 -6.11 5.64
N LEU A 70 -15.24 -4.97 5.03
CA LEU A 70 -14.73 -3.69 5.56
C LEU A 70 -15.45 -3.28 6.84
N VAL A 71 -16.63 -3.84 7.10
CA VAL A 71 -17.40 -3.52 8.30
C VAL A 71 -16.63 -3.92 9.54
N ASN A 72 -16.09 -5.16 9.56
CA ASN A 72 -15.35 -5.67 10.71
C ASN A 72 -13.85 -5.56 10.54
N LYS A 73 -13.39 -5.36 9.32
CA LYS A 73 -11.96 -5.29 9.00
C LYS A 73 -11.72 -4.03 8.17
N PRO A 74 -11.83 -2.86 8.80
CA PRO A 74 -11.74 -1.60 8.06
C PRO A 74 -10.33 -1.34 7.54
N PRO A 75 -10.21 -0.44 6.56
CA PRO A 75 -8.90 -0.04 6.08
C PRO A 75 -8.16 0.77 7.14
N SER A 76 -6.85 0.89 6.94
CA SER A 76 -6.02 1.74 7.79
C SER A 76 -6.39 3.20 7.57
N THR A 77 -6.36 3.98 8.64
CA THR A 77 -6.53 5.43 8.55
C THR A 77 -5.20 6.15 8.64
N ARG A 78 -4.11 5.40 8.77
CA ARG A 78 -2.79 5.98 8.94
C ARG A 78 -2.21 6.35 7.58
N ARG A 79 -2.11 7.63 7.30
CA ARG A 79 -1.47 8.09 6.07
C ARG A 79 0.04 8.12 6.27
N VAL A 80 0.76 7.57 5.31
CA VAL A 80 2.21 7.62 5.28
C VAL A 80 2.61 8.43 4.05
N PHE A 81 3.27 9.54 4.25
CA PHE A 81 3.66 10.42 3.16
C PHE A 81 5.15 10.72 3.28
N ASN A 82 5.91 10.20 2.34
CA ASN A 82 7.37 10.35 2.33
C ASN A 82 7.84 10.70 0.92
N PRO A 83 7.58 11.93 0.46
CA PRO A 83 7.94 12.30 -0.91
C PRO A 83 9.44 12.30 -1.14
N ALA A 84 10.23 12.53 -0.11
CA ALA A 84 11.68 12.53 -0.26
C ALA A 84 12.21 11.15 -0.66
N GLY A 85 11.53 10.08 -0.24
CA GLY A 85 11.95 8.72 -0.56
C GLY A 85 11.77 8.37 -2.02
N CYS A 86 10.88 9.05 -2.71
CA CYS A 86 10.56 8.74 -4.11
C CYS A 86 10.89 9.88 -5.07
N GLY A 87 11.51 10.91 -4.58
CA GLY A 87 11.76 12.12 -5.37
C GLY A 87 12.96 12.04 -6.28
N ARG A 88 13.58 10.89 -6.42
CA ARG A 88 14.78 10.80 -7.23
C ARG A 88 14.50 10.35 -8.64
#